data_83a3bdd82556342b04342b58f9f932b7
#
_entry.id   83a3bdd82556342b04342b58f9f932b7
#
_cell.length_a   1.000
_cell.length_b   1.000
_cell.length_c   1.000
_cell.angle_alpha   90.00
_cell.angle_beta   90.00
_cell.angle_gamma   90.00
#
_symmetry.space_group_name_H-M   'P 1'
#
loop_
_entity.id
_entity.type
_entity.pdbx_description
1 polymer ?
#
loop_
_entity_poly.entity_id
_entity_poly.type
_entity_poly.pdbx_seq_one_letter_code
_entity_poly.pdbx_strand_id
1 'polypeptide(L)'
;DVRGGLVGHENNQNYDGLNYYGDEASIFIPNVGQVSRTGYRDQDLNDNKIKSVKADLSLHIKPWANDFEIILQSKVGIGNTIYQGANRYALKNFFMNQNKIELKGNNFFVRGYMTSEDAGNSYNMTFAGLKVNEEWKSNTNWFTDYGRAFQLSSAVLGFSTSQASAYARNFADYNLTPFLPIPVSNLGGANGTRLLPGTSEYKAVLNKVIGNSNPITGGAKFEDQSKIYHSDANYNFKDIIKFAEIQVGGSYRQYQLDSHGRIYTDASGPIYYNEYGVY
;
A
#
# COMPACT_ATOMS: atom_id res chain seq x y z
N ASP A 1 11.09 10.15 -14.51
CA ASP A 1 10.40 9.48 -15.62
C ASP A 1 11.08 8.14 -15.93
N VAL A 2 10.37 7.05 -15.74
CA VAL A 2 10.90 5.68 -15.92
C VAL A 2 10.62 5.09 -17.31
N ARG A 3 9.75 5.70 -18.13
CA ARG A 3 9.33 5.16 -19.41
C ARG A 3 9.85 5.90 -20.62
N GLY A 4 10.35 7.04 -20.55
CA GLY A 4 10.70 7.63 -21.80
C GLY A 4 11.17 9.02 -21.81
N GLY A 5 11.71 9.47 -20.83
CA GLY A 5 12.38 10.66 -21.09
C GLY A 5 12.33 11.75 -20.06
N LEU A 6 13.06 12.75 -20.34
CA LEU A 6 13.27 13.89 -19.46
C LEU A 6 12.23 14.99 -19.65
N VAL A 7 11.23 14.76 -20.53
CA VAL A 7 10.19 15.75 -20.81
C VAL A 7 9.07 15.61 -19.79
N GLY A 8 8.49 16.71 -19.36
CA GLY A 8 7.35 16.73 -18.46
C GLY A 8 6.17 15.88 -18.97
N HIS A 9 5.33 15.41 -18.08
CA HIS A 9 4.27 14.45 -18.41
C HIS A 9 3.24 14.98 -19.42
N GLU A 10 3.02 16.26 -19.49
CA GLU A 10 2.13 16.90 -20.47
C GLU A 10 2.64 16.73 -21.93
N ASN A 11 3.94 16.65 -22.12
CA ASN A 11 4.57 16.53 -23.42
C ASN A 11 5.03 15.09 -23.73
N ASN A 12 5.00 14.21 -22.76
CA ASN A 12 5.35 12.80 -22.91
C ASN A 12 4.09 11.94 -22.80
N GLN A 13 3.70 11.36 -23.92
CA GLN A 13 2.47 10.56 -23.96
C GLN A 13 2.52 9.30 -23.08
N ASN A 14 3.70 8.74 -22.87
CA ASN A 14 3.92 7.53 -22.06
C ASN A 14 4.69 7.85 -20.77
N TYR A 15 4.25 8.86 -20.06
CA TYR A 15 4.86 9.27 -18.80
C TYR A 15 4.46 8.30 -17.66
N ASP A 16 5.48 7.88 -16.88
CA ASP A 16 5.34 7.11 -15.65
C ASP A 16 6.35 7.69 -14.67
N GLY A 17 5.87 8.57 -13.81
CA GLY A 17 6.71 9.43 -12.99
C GLY A 17 7.10 8.83 -11.66
N LEU A 18 8.34 9.03 -11.25
CA LEU A 18 8.73 8.71 -9.88
C LEU A 18 7.93 9.56 -8.89
N ASN A 19 7.30 8.91 -7.90
CA ASN A 19 6.40 9.52 -6.92
C ASN A 19 5.15 10.18 -7.56
N TYR A 20 4.70 9.65 -8.69
CA TYR A 20 3.38 9.86 -9.26
C TYR A 20 2.62 8.54 -9.22
N TYR A 21 1.29 8.60 -9.10
CA TYR A 21 0.42 7.44 -8.96
C TYR A 21 -0.88 7.66 -9.73
N GLY A 22 -1.32 6.63 -10.44
CA GLY A 22 -2.46 6.70 -11.34
C GLY A 22 -2.06 6.84 -12.81
N ASP A 23 -0.79 7.15 -13.10
CA ASP A 23 -0.17 7.15 -14.40
C ASP A 23 0.32 5.75 -14.85
N GLU A 24 0.29 4.78 -13.94
CA GLU A 24 0.46 3.35 -14.29
C GLU A 24 -0.65 2.85 -15.22
N ALA A 25 -1.83 3.50 -15.19
CA ALA A 25 -2.87 3.24 -16.19
C ALA A 25 -2.38 3.66 -17.56
N SER A 26 -2.04 2.69 -18.41
CA SER A 26 -1.52 2.94 -19.74
C SER A 26 -2.02 1.90 -20.75
N ILE A 27 -2.25 2.34 -21.99
CA ILE A 27 -2.65 1.49 -23.10
C ILE A 27 -1.91 1.87 -24.38
N PHE A 28 -1.84 0.94 -25.32
CA PHE A 28 -1.43 1.23 -26.69
C PHE A 28 -2.63 1.70 -27.50
N ILE A 29 -2.53 2.88 -28.12
CA ILE A 29 -3.56 3.44 -29.00
C ILE A 29 -3.03 3.38 -30.45
N PRO A 30 -3.72 2.74 -31.39
CA PRO A 30 -3.30 2.67 -32.78
C PRO A 30 -3.08 4.08 -33.38
N ASN A 31 -2.00 4.24 -34.14
CA ASN A 31 -1.53 5.50 -34.75
C ASN A 31 -1.15 6.62 -33.76
N VAL A 32 -1.11 6.31 -32.43
CA VAL A 32 -0.67 7.24 -31.40
C VAL A 32 0.55 6.69 -30.64
N GLY A 33 0.50 5.41 -30.29
CA GLY A 33 1.53 4.73 -29.51
C GLY A 33 1.08 4.40 -28.06
N GLN A 34 2.04 4.12 -27.21
CA GLN A 34 1.77 3.88 -25.78
C GLN A 34 1.43 5.20 -25.09
N VAL A 35 0.34 5.22 -24.37
CA VAL A 35 -0.16 6.41 -23.65
C VAL A 35 -0.42 6.04 -22.20
N SER A 36 0.07 6.86 -21.28
CA SER A 36 -0.25 6.78 -19.86
C SER A 36 -1.20 7.91 -19.43
N ARG A 37 -2.05 7.61 -18.45
CA ARG A 37 -2.98 8.59 -17.87
C ARG A 37 -2.23 9.59 -17.00
N THR A 38 -2.82 10.78 -16.78
CA THR A 38 -2.28 11.78 -15.86
C THR A 38 -2.44 11.30 -14.42
N GLY A 39 -1.33 11.17 -13.68
CA GLY A 39 -1.30 10.75 -12.29
C GLY A 39 -1.36 11.90 -11.29
N TYR A 40 -1.31 11.57 -10.00
CA TYR A 40 -1.22 12.48 -8.87
C TYR A 40 0.14 12.34 -8.19
N ARG A 41 0.67 13.42 -7.63
CA ARG A 41 1.91 13.39 -6.86
C ARG A 41 1.71 12.70 -5.53
N ASP A 42 2.77 12.12 -4.97
CA ASP A 42 2.82 11.57 -3.62
C ASP A 42 2.16 12.52 -2.58
N GLN A 43 2.57 13.78 -2.57
CA GLN A 43 2.07 14.79 -1.65
C GLN A 43 0.60 15.15 -1.83
N ASP A 44 0.01 14.85 -2.97
CA ASP A 44 -1.41 15.08 -3.24
C ASP A 44 -2.28 13.95 -2.65
N LEU A 45 -1.72 12.74 -2.58
CA LEU A 45 -2.39 11.54 -2.08
C LEU A 45 -2.16 11.28 -0.59
N ASN A 46 -1.11 11.88 0.01
CA ASN A 46 -0.74 11.69 1.40
C ASN A 46 -0.18 12.98 2.01
N ASP A 47 -0.42 13.21 3.29
CA ASP A 47 0.08 14.38 4.03
C ASP A 47 1.55 14.27 4.46
N ASN A 48 2.20 13.14 4.17
CA ASN A 48 3.61 12.83 4.48
C ASN A 48 4.02 13.03 5.94
N LYS A 49 3.04 13.06 6.88
CA LYS A 49 3.29 13.21 8.31
C LYS A 49 3.69 11.89 8.92
N ILE A 50 4.88 11.85 9.51
CA ILE A 50 5.38 10.70 10.24
C ILE A 50 5.15 10.89 11.73
N LYS A 51 4.62 9.85 12.37
CA LYS A 51 4.44 9.78 13.82
C LYS A 51 4.70 8.35 14.27
N SER A 52 5.46 8.16 15.36
CA SER A 52 5.64 6.85 15.96
C SER A 52 5.64 6.99 17.48
N VAL A 53 4.80 6.22 18.13
CA VAL A 53 4.76 6.07 19.60
C VAL A 53 4.94 4.61 19.89
N LYS A 54 5.90 4.29 20.77
CA LYS A 54 6.20 2.92 21.23
C LYS A 54 6.30 2.92 22.72
N ALA A 55 5.80 1.85 23.36
CA ALA A 55 5.97 1.58 24.78
C ALA A 55 6.33 0.12 25.00
N ASP A 56 7.17 -0.14 25.98
CA ASP A 56 7.57 -1.47 26.42
C ASP A 56 7.48 -1.50 27.94
N LEU A 57 6.76 -2.50 28.47
CA LEU A 57 6.67 -2.78 29.88
C LEU A 57 7.09 -4.22 30.12
N SER A 58 8.01 -4.42 31.08
CA SER A 58 8.47 -5.74 31.49
C SER A 58 8.40 -5.87 33.01
N LEU A 59 7.82 -6.97 33.46
CA LEU A 59 7.77 -7.34 34.88
C LEU A 59 8.55 -8.65 35.07
N HIS A 60 9.53 -8.62 35.96
CA HIS A 60 10.40 -9.73 36.32
C HIS A 60 10.09 -10.17 37.73
N ILE A 61 9.69 -11.41 37.90
CA ILE A 61 9.29 -11.98 39.21
C ILE A 61 10.24 -13.14 39.52
N LYS A 62 10.93 -13.05 40.64
CA LYS A 62 11.74 -14.14 41.20
C LYS A 62 11.04 -14.66 42.46
N PRO A 63 10.21 -15.70 42.33
CA PRO A 63 9.38 -16.16 43.47
C PRO A 63 10.20 -16.90 44.52
N TRP A 64 11.40 -17.37 44.18
CA TRP A 64 12.29 -18.09 45.07
C TRP A 64 13.72 -17.53 45.06
N ALA A 65 14.51 -17.88 46.05
CA ALA A 65 15.93 -17.48 46.13
C ALA A 65 16.83 -18.36 45.23
N ASN A 66 16.44 -18.56 43.99
CA ASN A 66 17.19 -19.33 42.98
C ASN A 66 17.14 -18.58 41.65
N ASP A 67 17.65 -19.18 40.57
CA ASP A 67 17.74 -18.57 39.25
C ASP A 67 16.40 -18.61 38.46
N PHE A 68 15.32 -19.12 39.10
CA PHE A 68 14.02 -19.16 38.39
C PHE A 68 13.40 -17.75 38.34
N GLU A 69 12.98 -17.39 37.15
CA GLU A 69 12.40 -16.09 36.87
C GLU A 69 11.16 -16.22 35.94
N ILE A 70 10.13 -15.51 36.29
CA ILE A 70 8.93 -15.32 35.44
C ILE A 70 9.01 -13.92 34.84
N ILE A 71 8.98 -13.84 33.51
CA ILE A 71 9.05 -12.58 32.78
C ILE A 71 7.74 -12.37 32.04
N LEU A 72 7.03 -11.28 32.36
CA LEU A 72 5.86 -10.82 31.63
C LEU A 72 6.25 -9.55 30.88
N GLN A 73 6.02 -9.51 29.58
CA GLN A 73 6.37 -8.35 28.76
C GLN A 73 5.23 -7.97 27.82
N SER A 74 4.95 -6.68 27.73
CA SER A 74 4.01 -6.13 26.74
C SER A 74 4.68 -4.98 25.99
N LYS A 75 4.64 -5.05 24.67
CA LYS A 75 5.14 -4.01 23.75
C LYS A 75 4.00 -3.54 22.87
N VAL A 76 3.88 -2.24 22.71
CA VAL A 76 2.90 -1.63 21.83
C VAL A 76 3.57 -0.58 20.94
N GLY A 77 3.10 -0.48 19.73
CA GLY A 77 3.52 0.55 18.78
C GLY A 77 2.34 1.04 17.95
N ILE A 78 2.21 2.35 17.80
CA ILE A 78 1.26 2.96 16.89
C ILE A 78 1.96 4.06 16.10
N GLY A 79 1.67 4.15 14.81
CA GLY A 79 2.36 5.15 13.99
C GLY A 79 1.76 5.38 12.61
N ASN A 80 2.27 6.46 12.02
CA ASN A 80 2.08 6.81 10.64
C ASN A 80 3.44 6.83 9.96
N THR A 81 3.54 6.24 8.79
CA THR A 81 4.77 6.28 7.97
C THR A 81 4.42 5.95 6.52
N ILE A 82 5.41 6.11 5.65
CA ILE A 82 5.33 5.62 4.28
C ILE A 82 6.21 4.38 4.18
N TYR A 83 5.64 3.32 3.63
CA TYR A 83 6.35 2.08 3.34
C TYR A 83 6.46 1.89 1.84
N GLN A 84 7.67 1.64 1.36
CA GLN A 84 7.96 1.33 -0.03
C GLN A 84 8.31 -0.15 -0.16
N GLY A 85 7.43 -0.91 -0.78
CA GLY A 85 7.64 -2.29 -1.20
C GLY A 85 7.50 -2.40 -2.71
N ALA A 86 6.80 -3.42 -3.20
CA ALA A 86 6.38 -3.52 -4.60
C ALA A 86 5.47 -2.35 -5.00
N ASN A 87 4.62 -1.93 -4.07
CA ASN A 87 3.84 -0.71 -4.15
C ASN A 87 4.23 0.24 -3.02
N ARG A 88 3.74 1.48 -3.07
CA ARG A 88 3.90 2.45 -2.02
C ARG A 88 2.65 2.52 -1.17
N TYR A 89 2.82 2.40 0.15
CA TYR A 89 1.75 2.38 1.13
C TYR A 89 1.87 3.58 2.07
N ALA A 90 0.78 4.27 2.29
CA ALA A 90 0.63 5.21 3.39
C ALA A 90 0.09 4.45 4.61
N LEU A 91 0.97 4.17 5.57
CA LEU A 91 0.57 3.56 6.84
C LEU A 91 0.02 4.67 7.74
N LYS A 92 -1.22 4.51 8.19
CA LYS A 92 -1.95 5.49 9.02
C LYS A 92 -2.59 4.80 10.21
N ASN A 93 -2.18 5.23 11.41
CA ASN A 93 -2.61 4.61 12.66
C ASN A 93 -2.33 3.10 12.69
N PHE A 94 -1.26 2.68 11.99
CA PHE A 94 -0.83 1.28 12.03
C PHE A 94 -0.47 0.92 13.47
N PHE A 95 -1.11 -0.12 13.98
CA PHE A 95 -0.95 -0.57 15.35
C PHE A 95 -0.34 -1.97 15.38
N MET A 96 0.62 -2.17 16.28
CA MET A 96 1.20 -3.48 16.56
C MET A 96 1.35 -3.66 18.07
N ASN A 97 1.03 -4.85 18.56
CA ASN A 97 1.27 -5.20 19.94
C ASN A 97 1.91 -6.59 20.02
N GLN A 98 2.74 -6.79 21.05
CA GLN A 98 3.32 -8.08 21.38
C GLN A 98 3.23 -8.30 22.90
N ASN A 99 2.66 -9.43 23.28
CA ASN A 99 2.61 -9.87 24.67
C ASN A 99 3.37 -11.17 24.81
N LYS A 100 4.28 -11.24 25.79
CA LYS A 100 5.16 -12.38 26.04
C LYS A 100 5.08 -12.82 27.49
N ILE A 101 5.10 -14.13 27.71
CA ILE A 101 5.41 -14.76 28.98
C ILE A 101 6.64 -15.66 28.78
N GLU A 102 7.57 -15.61 29.71
CA GLU A 102 8.77 -16.46 29.71
C GLU A 102 9.02 -16.98 31.13
N LEU A 103 9.27 -18.27 31.21
CA LEU A 103 9.76 -18.95 32.40
C LEU A 103 11.23 -19.30 32.14
N LYS A 104 12.13 -18.82 32.95
CA LYS A 104 13.57 -18.96 32.78
C LYS A 104 14.21 -19.51 34.06
N GLY A 105 15.08 -20.46 33.91
CA GLY A 105 15.97 -20.98 34.95
C GLY A 105 17.42 -20.99 34.47
N ASN A 106 18.32 -21.56 35.30
CA ASN A 106 19.75 -21.61 34.98
C ASN A 106 20.03 -22.39 33.68
N ASN A 107 19.25 -23.42 33.41
CA ASN A 107 19.49 -24.37 32.31
C ASN A 107 18.39 -24.39 31.26
N PHE A 108 17.31 -23.69 31.44
CA PHE A 108 16.16 -23.75 30.54
C PHE A 108 15.46 -22.40 30.40
N PHE A 109 14.75 -22.28 29.32
CA PHE A 109 13.63 -21.35 29.20
C PHE A 109 12.45 -22.01 28.46
N VAL A 110 11.26 -21.55 28.81
CA VAL A 110 10.03 -21.79 28.05
C VAL A 110 9.36 -20.45 27.89
N ARG A 111 9.06 -20.06 26.66
CA ARG A 111 8.37 -18.80 26.40
C ARG A 111 7.28 -18.94 25.37
N GLY A 112 6.27 -18.10 25.50
CA GLY A 112 5.25 -17.92 24.50
C GLY A 112 4.99 -16.43 24.29
N TYR A 113 4.72 -16.05 23.07
CA TYR A 113 4.27 -14.70 22.76
C TYR A 113 3.24 -14.68 21.64
N MET A 114 2.42 -13.65 21.67
CA MET A 114 1.50 -13.31 20.60
C MET A 114 1.88 -11.92 20.07
N THR A 115 2.01 -11.79 18.78
CA THR A 115 2.07 -10.49 18.09
C THR A 115 0.79 -10.33 17.28
N SER A 116 0.15 -9.17 17.41
CA SER A 116 -1.00 -8.80 16.57
C SER A 116 -0.73 -7.46 15.90
N GLU A 117 -1.24 -7.32 14.71
CA GLU A 117 -1.20 -6.06 13.96
C GLU A 117 -2.60 -5.64 13.53
N ASP A 118 -2.76 -4.33 13.33
CA ASP A 118 -3.93 -3.72 12.71
C ASP A 118 -3.44 -2.63 11.77
N ALA A 119 -3.78 -2.78 10.50
CA ALA A 119 -3.38 -1.83 9.46
C ALA A 119 -4.02 -0.43 9.64
N GLY A 120 -5.04 -0.31 10.48
CA GLY A 120 -5.71 0.96 10.79
C GLY A 120 -6.35 1.60 9.57
N ASN A 121 -5.91 2.81 9.25
CA ASN A 121 -6.39 3.59 8.09
C ASN A 121 -5.37 3.60 6.93
N SER A 122 -4.52 2.59 6.86
CA SER A 122 -3.50 2.46 5.83
C SER A 122 -4.10 2.20 4.45
N TYR A 123 -3.42 2.65 3.40
CA TYR A 123 -3.87 2.46 2.01
C TYR A 123 -2.71 2.34 1.03
N ASN A 124 -2.98 1.72 -0.12
CA ASN A 124 -2.09 1.63 -1.26
C ASN A 124 -2.18 2.92 -2.08
N MET A 125 -1.08 3.65 -2.24
CA MET A 125 -1.06 4.94 -2.92
C MET A 125 -1.21 4.80 -4.43
N THR A 126 -0.69 3.73 -5.03
CA THR A 126 -0.89 3.42 -6.45
C THR A 126 -2.38 3.22 -6.74
N PHE A 127 -3.05 2.39 -5.93
CA PHE A 127 -4.50 2.20 -6.08
C PHE A 127 -5.27 3.47 -5.78
N ALA A 128 -4.85 4.28 -4.81
CA ALA A 128 -5.50 5.56 -4.54
C ALA A 128 -5.48 6.48 -5.76
N GLY A 129 -4.32 6.65 -6.40
CA GLY A 129 -4.19 7.44 -7.63
C GLY A 129 -5.06 6.91 -8.79
N LEU A 130 -5.01 5.60 -9.03
CA LEU A 130 -5.82 4.94 -10.05
C LEU A 130 -7.32 5.13 -9.81
N LYS A 131 -7.78 4.88 -8.57
CA LYS A 131 -9.22 4.91 -8.25
C LYS A 131 -9.78 6.33 -8.16
N VAL A 132 -9.02 7.31 -7.69
CA VAL A 132 -9.43 8.73 -7.77
C VAL A 132 -9.63 9.16 -9.22
N ASN A 133 -8.75 8.73 -10.13
CA ASN A 133 -8.92 8.99 -11.55
C ASN A 133 -10.18 8.32 -12.11
N GLU A 134 -10.44 7.06 -11.76
CA GLU A 134 -11.61 6.30 -12.26
C GLU A 134 -12.94 6.82 -11.70
N GLU A 135 -12.98 7.32 -10.45
CA GLU A 135 -14.17 7.94 -9.86
C GLU A 135 -14.60 9.21 -10.61
N TRP A 136 -13.66 9.93 -11.19
CA TRP A 136 -13.96 11.10 -12.00
C TRP A 136 -14.31 10.71 -13.44
N LYS A 137 -13.48 9.88 -14.12
CA LYS A 137 -13.64 9.49 -15.52
C LYS A 137 -13.03 8.12 -15.75
N SER A 138 -13.79 7.21 -16.35
CA SER A 138 -13.28 5.87 -16.63
C SER A 138 -12.02 5.91 -17.51
N ASN A 139 -11.14 4.93 -17.37
CA ASN A 139 -9.95 4.80 -18.20
C ASN A 139 -10.34 4.72 -19.70
N THR A 140 -11.39 3.95 -20.03
CA THR A 140 -11.90 3.84 -21.41
C THR A 140 -12.24 5.19 -22.00
N ASN A 141 -13.00 6.03 -21.29
CA ASN A 141 -13.38 7.35 -21.77
C ASN A 141 -12.19 8.29 -21.89
N TRP A 142 -11.28 8.26 -20.90
CA TRP A 142 -10.11 9.11 -20.91
C TRP A 142 -9.19 8.80 -22.10
N PHE A 143 -8.87 7.52 -22.35
CA PHE A 143 -8.02 7.11 -23.45
C PHE A 143 -8.68 7.31 -24.81
N THR A 144 -10.00 7.15 -24.90
CA THR A 144 -10.76 7.44 -26.12
C THR A 144 -10.67 8.93 -26.47
N ASP A 145 -10.88 9.79 -25.49
CA ASP A 145 -10.79 11.24 -25.70
C ASP A 145 -9.37 11.68 -26.06
N TYR A 146 -8.35 11.11 -25.36
CA TYR A 146 -6.96 11.36 -25.71
C TYR A 146 -6.64 10.97 -27.14
N GLY A 147 -7.01 9.75 -27.56
CA GLY A 147 -6.72 9.25 -28.91
C GLY A 147 -7.39 10.08 -30.00
N ARG A 148 -8.64 10.46 -29.81
CA ARG A 148 -9.38 11.33 -30.75
C ARG A 148 -8.74 12.70 -30.86
N ALA A 149 -8.44 13.34 -29.74
CA ALA A 149 -7.84 14.67 -29.72
C ALA A 149 -6.43 14.67 -30.31
N PHE A 150 -5.63 13.64 -30.06
CA PHE A 150 -4.30 13.47 -30.65
C PHE A 150 -4.35 13.34 -32.15
N GLN A 151 -5.16 12.41 -32.66
CA GLN A 151 -5.27 12.15 -34.09
C GLN A 151 -5.78 13.39 -34.85
N LEU A 152 -6.79 14.06 -34.28
CA LEU A 152 -7.38 15.24 -34.91
C LEU A 152 -6.43 16.44 -34.93
N SER A 153 -5.71 16.70 -33.81
CA SER A 153 -4.72 17.79 -33.73
C SER A 153 -3.53 17.56 -34.67
N SER A 154 -3.08 16.33 -34.79
CA SER A 154 -2.02 15.97 -35.75
C SER A 154 -2.47 16.12 -37.18
N ALA A 155 -3.66 15.63 -37.54
CA ALA A 155 -4.15 15.61 -38.92
C ALA A 155 -4.66 16.98 -39.41
N VAL A 156 -5.32 17.76 -38.54
CA VAL A 156 -5.98 19.04 -38.94
C VAL A 156 -5.10 20.25 -38.62
N LEU A 157 -4.45 20.23 -37.44
CA LEU A 157 -3.62 21.39 -37.00
C LEU A 157 -2.15 21.22 -37.35
N GLY A 158 -1.75 20.07 -37.87
CA GLY A 158 -0.35 19.79 -38.21
C GLY A 158 0.58 19.76 -37.01
N PHE A 159 0.06 19.46 -35.82
CA PHE A 159 0.88 19.42 -34.59
C PHE A 159 1.91 18.29 -34.64
N SER A 160 3.12 18.59 -34.16
CA SER A 160 4.10 17.56 -33.86
C SER A 160 3.57 16.59 -32.81
N THR A 161 4.16 15.41 -32.68
CA THR A 161 3.78 14.40 -31.67
C THR A 161 3.72 14.98 -30.27
N SER A 162 4.70 15.80 -29.90
CA SER A 162 4.75 16.44 -28.55
C SER A 162 3.60 17.44 -28.34
N GLN A 163 3.32 18.28 -29.34
CA GLN A 163 2.20 19.24 -29.29
C GLN A 163 0.85 18.54 -29.28
N ALA A 164 0.69 17.50 -30.11
CA ALA A 164 -0.52 16.69 -30.12
C ALA A 164 -0.74 15.95 -28.80
N SER A 165 0.33 15.45 -28.17
CA SER A 165 0.26 14.81 -26.84
C SER A 165 -0.19 15.79 -25.75
N ALA A 166 0.40 16.98 -25.70
CA ALA A 166 0.02 18.00 -24.72
C ALA A 166 -1.45 18.44 -24.91
N TYR A 167 -1.84 18.66 -26.16
CA TYR A 167 -3.21 19.03 -26.50
C TYR A 167 -4.22 17.92 -26.13
N ALA A 168 -3.92 16.68 -26.50
CA ALA A 168 -4.78 15.53 -26.21
C ALA A 168 -4.94 15.29 -24.70
N ARG A 169 -3.87 15.43 -23.93
CA ARG A 169 -3.91 15.31 -22.47
C ARG A 169 -4.75 16.39 -21.83
N ASN A 170 -4.58 17.66 -22.23
CA ASN A 170 -5.41 18.75 -21.75
C ASN A 170 -6.89 18.54 -22.10
N PHE A 171 -7.17 18.05 -23.31
CA PHE A 171 -8.55 17.74 -23.69
C PHE A 171 -9.15 16.60 -22.83
N ALA A 172 -8.41 15.52 -22.61
CA ALA A 172 -8.87 14.38 -21.84
C ALA A 172 -9.03 14.72 -20.34
N ASP A 173 -8.15 15.58 -19.78
CA ASP A 173 -8.16 15.97 -18.37
C ASP A 173 -9.15 17.08 -18.04
N TYR A 174 -9.32 18.08 -18.91
CA TYR A 174 -10.00 19.31 -18.58
C TYR A 174 -11.28 19.56 -19.39
N ASN A 175 -11.65 18.62 -20.23
CA ASN A 175 -12.86 18.76 -21.05
C ASN A 175 -12.85 20.01 -21.95
N LEU A 176 -11.67 20.46 -22.34
CA LEU A 176 -11.52 21.62 -23.22
C LEU A 176 -12.06 21.25 -24.59
N THR A 177 -12.96 22.06 -25.12
CA THR A 177 -13.35 21.97 -26.53
C THR A 177 -12.15 22.38 -27.37
N PRO A 178 -11.73 21.52 -28.32
CA PRO A 178 -10.66 21.89 -29.23
C PRO A 178 -10.99 23.16 -30.01
N PHE A 179 -9.99 23.97 -30.31
CA PHE A 179 -10.04 25.01 -31.34
C PHE A 179 -10.13 24.38 -32.73
N LEU A 180 -11.09 23.53 -32.94
CA LEU A 180 -11.26 22.80 -34.19
C LEU A 180 -12.58 23.21 -34.84
N PRO A 181 -12.62 23.34 -36.16
CA PRO A 181 -13.84 23.63 -36.88
C PRO A 181 -14.89 22.52 -36.77
N ILE A 182 -14.54 21.39 -36.19
CA ILE A 182 -15.43 20.25 -35.96
C ILE A 182 -15.65 20.10 -34.45
N PRO A 183 -16.88 20.17 -33.94
CA PRO A 183 -17.16 19.95 -32.54
C PRO A 183 -16.89 18.49 -32.17
N VAL A 184 -15.81 18.24 -31.43
CA VAL A 184 -15.55 16.95 -30.83
C VAL A 184 -16.11 16.99 -29.42
N SER A 185 -17.14 16.21 -29.15
CA SER A 185 -17.66 16.04 -27.80
C SER A 185 -16.70 15.17 -26.98
N ASN A 186 -16.31 15.69 -25.82
CA ASN A 186 -15.61 14.91 -24.81
C ASN A 186 -16.57 13.92 -24.16
N LEU A 187 -16.12 12.69 -23.89
CA LEU A 187 -16.92 11.65 -23.24
C LEU A 187 -17.22 11.95 -21.76
N GLY A 188 -16.72 13.08 -21.26
CA GLY A 188 -17.05 13.62 -19.94
C GLY A 188 -16.53 12.81 -18.76
N GLY A 189 -16.19 13.50 -17.72
CA GLY A 189 -16.12 13.01 -16.35
C GLY A 189 -17.30 13.58 -15.58
N ALA A 190 -17.50 13.16 -14.35
CA ALA A 190 -18.65 13.54 -13.52
C ALA A 190 -18.84 15.06 -13.40
N ASN A 191 -17.76 15.85 -13.41
CA ASN A 191 -17.80 17.33 -13.24
C ASN A 191 -17.06 18.07 -14.36
N GLY A 192 -16.90 17.48 -15.53
CA GLY A 192 -16.29 18.13 -16.70
C GLY A 192 -14.76 18.21 -16.65
N THR A 193 -14.16 18.50 -15.52
CA THR A 193 -12.71 18.65 -15.35
C THR A 193 -12.13 17.62 -14.42
N ARG A 194 -10.85 17.31 -14.58
CA ARG A 194 -10.10 16.43 -13.67
C ARG A 194 -10.20 16.96 -12.24
N LEU A 195 -10.30 16.04 -11.28
CA LEU A 195 -10.24 16.36 -9.87
C LEU A 195 -8.86 16.95 -9.52
N LEU A 196 -8.84 18.20 -9.08
CA LEU A 196 -7.60 18.91 -8.79
C LEU A 196 -7.25 18.81 -7.30
N PRO A 197 -6.01 18.41 -6.96
CA PRO A 197 -5.54 18.39 -5.58
C PRO A 197 -5.81 19.71 -4.85
N GLY A 198 -6.25 19.61 -3.60
CA GLY A 198 -6.59 20.77 -2.78
C GLY A 198 -8.05 21.20 -2.81
N THR A 199 -8.83 20.82 -3.84
CA THR A 199 -10.26 21.11 -3.91
C THR A 199 -11.08 20.23 -2.95
N SER A 200 -12.30 20.69 -2.62
CA SER A 200 -13.25 19.92 -1.80
C SER A 200 -13.67 18.61 -2.46
N GLU A 201 -13.92 18.67 -3.76
CA GLU A 201 -14.33 17.53 -4.59
C GLU A 201 -13.23 16.44 -4.61
N TYR A 202 -11.98 16.85 -4.86
CA TYR A 202 -10.84 15.94 -4.79
C TYR A 202 -10.73 15.27 -3.42
N LYS A 203 -10.80 16.04 -2.35
CA LYS A 203 -10.72 15.53 -0.96
C LYS A 203 -11.85 14.55 -0.65
N ALA A 204 -13.07 14.86 -1.09
CA ALA A 204 -14.21 13.97 -0.88
C ALA A 204 -14.01 12.63 -1.59
N VAL A 205 -13.56 12.65 -2.84
CA VAL A 205 -13.28 11.42 -3.61
C VAL A 205 -12.08 10.67 -3.03
N LEU A 206 -10.99 11.35 -2.71
CA LEU A 206 -9.84 10.70 -2.08
C LEU A 206 -10.24 10.01 -0.77
N ASN A 207 -11.01 10.68 0.11
CA ASN A 207 -11.47 10.09 1.36
C ASN A 207 -12.38 8.87 1.13
N LYS A 208 -13.24 8.91 0.12
CA LYS A 208 -14.06 7.76 -0.29
C LYS A 208 -13.17 6.57 -0.70
N VAL A 209 -12.18 6.82 -1.55
CA VAL A 209 -11.28 5.80 -2.08
C VAL A 209 -10.42 5.18 -0.99
N ILE A 210 -9.76 5.99 -0.14
CA ILE A 210 -8.89 5.49 0.94
C ILE A 210 -9.67 4.94 2.14
N GLY A 211 -10.96 5.20 2.23
CA GLY A 211 -11.87 4.63 3.25
C GLY A 211 -12.48 3.29 2.84
N ASN A 212 -12.43 2.94 1.56
CA ASN A 212 -12.99 1.72 1.01
C ASN A 212 -11.89 0.65 0.83
N SER A 213 -12.09 -0.51 1.42
CA SER A 213 -11.14 -1.64 1.31
C SER A 213 -11.39 -2.55 0.10
N ASN A 214 -12.50 -2.36 -0.61
CA ASN A 214 -12.82 -3.19 -1.76
C ASN A 214 -12.27 -2.58 -3.08
N PRO A 215 -11.21 -3.15 -3.68
CA PRO A 215 -10.61 -2.62 -4.89
C PRO A 215 -11.54 -2.75 -6.12
N ILE A 216 -12.50 -3.69 -6.11
CA ILE A 216 -13.49 -3.86 -7.19
C ILE A 216 -14.47 -2.68 -7.19
N THR A 217 -14.83 -2.17 -6.02
CA THR A 217 -15.75 -1.03 -5.88
C THR A 217 -15.02 0.30 -5.68
N GLY A 218 -13.77 0.41 -6.13
CA GLY A 218 -13.00 1.65 -6.14
C GLY A 218 -12.22 1.96 -4.87
N GLY A 219 -11.90 0.94 -4.07
CA GLY A 219 -11.16 1.12 -2.81
C GLY A 219 -9.65 1.00 -2.96
N ALA A 220 -8.94 1.67 -2.06
CA ALA A 220 -7.49 1.58 -1.90
C ALA A 220 -7.05 1.28 -0.46
N LYS A 221 -8.00 1.19 0.49
CA LYS A 221 -7.69 0.90 1.90
C LYS A 221 -7.06 -0.49 2.01
N PHE A 222 -6.01 -0.57 2.80
CA PHE A 222 -5.32 -1.80 3.15
C PHE A 222 -5.88 -2.34 4.47
N GLU A 223 -6.36 -3.57 4.48
CA GLU A 223 -6.86 -4.24 5.69
C GLU A 223 -5.97 -5.42 6.02
N ASP A 224 -5.47 -5.44 7.26
CA ASP A 224 -4.73 -6.55 7.83
C ASP A 224 -4.91 -6.53 9.36
N GLN A 225 -5.37 -7.63 9.92
CA GLN A 225 -5.55 -7.88 11.36
C GLN A 225 -4.91 -9.20 11.75
N SER A 226 -3.81 -9.55 11.10
CA SER A 226 -3.12 -10.82 11.27
C SER A 226 -2.46 -10.94 12.66
N LYS A 227 -2.29 -12.18 13.10
CA LYS A 227 -1.66 -12.52 14.37
C LYS A 227 -0.63 -13.63 14.20
N ILE A 228 0.37 -13.61 15.06
CA ILE A 228 1.34 -14.69 15.20
C ILE A 228 1.35 -15.14 16.65
N TYR A 229 1.14 -16.42 16.87
CA TYR A 229 1.36 -17.09 18.15
C TYR A 229 2.64 -17.90 18.03
N HIS A 230 3.55 -17.71 18.96
CA HIS A 230 4.82 -18.43 18.98
C HIS A 230 5.10 -18.95 20.37
N SER A 231 5.61 -20.18 20.45
CA SER A 231 6.16 -20.75 21.66
C SER A 231 7.46 -21.46 21.34
N ASP A 232 8.43 -21.36 22.24
CA ASP A 232 9.66 -22.11 22.17
C ASP A 232 10.17 -22.47 23.56
N ALA A 233 10.91 -23.56 23.61
CA ALA A 233 11.54 -24.06 24.81
C ALA A 233 12.95 -24.56 24.49
N ASN A 234 13.87 -24.37 25.41
CA ASN A 234 15.25 -24.85 25.31
C ASN A 234 15.70 -25.37 26.66
N TYR A 235 16.51 -26.42 26.63
CA TYR A 235 17.21 -26.95 27.79
C TYR A 235 18.69 -27.16 27.47
N ASN A 236 19.58 -26.65 28.36
CA ASN A 236 21.03 -26.81 28.29
C ASN A 236 21.48 -27.86 29.32
N PHE A 237 22.09 -28.93 28.86
CA PHE A 237 22.57 -30.08 29.68
C PHE A 237 23.92 -29.78 30.37
N LYS A 238 24.39 -28.52 30.44
CA LYS A 238 25.70 -28.14 30.99
C LYS A 238 26.00 -28.68 32.39
N ASP A 239 25.00 -28.94 33.21
CA ASP A 239 25.18 -29.45 34.57
C ASP A 239 25.21 -30.97 34.61
N ILE A 240 24.74 -31.65 33.61
CA ILE A 240 24.69 -33.10 33.46
C ILE A 240 25.85 -33.60 32.62
N ILE A 241 26.11 -32.96 31.49
CA ILE A 241 27.14 -33.35 30.52
C ILE A 241 28.32 -32.39 30.65
N LYS A 242 29.46 -32.89 31.15
CA LYS A 242 30.62 -32.02 31.42
C LYS A 242 31.66 -31.98 30.31
N PHE A 243 31.63 -32.93 29.36
CA PHE A 243 32.62 -33.05 28.29
C PHE A 243 32.20 -32.26 27.01
N ALA A 244 30.93 -31.86 26.91
CA ALA A 244 30.41 -31.09 25.79
C ALA A 244 29.25 -30.20 26.26
N GLU A 245 29.06 -29.09 25.57
CA GLU A 245 27.83 -28.26 25.74
C GLU A 245 26.75 -28.79 24.77
N ILE A 246 25.71 -29.36 25.33
CA ILE A 246 24.57 -29.88 24.59
C ILE A 246 23.31 -29.09 24.98
N GLN A 247 22.64 -28.59 23.97
CA GLN A 247 21.34 -27.92 24.09
C GLN A 247 20.33 -28.62 23.21
N VAL A 248 19.09 -28.71 23.69
CA VAL A 248 17.97 -29.27 22.93
C VAL A 248 16.81 -28.29 23.07
N GLY A 249 16.16 -28.00 21.98
CA GLY A 249 15.03 -27.11 21.97
C GLY A 249 14.01 -27.43 20.88
N GLY A 250 12.84 -26.82 21.01
CA GLY A 250 11.79 -26.90 20.04
C GLY A 250 10.95 -25.62 20.00
N SER A 251 10.36 -25.39 18.86
CA SER A 251 9.48 -24.23 18.66
C SER A 251 8.21 -24.61 17.90
N TYR A 252 7.16 -23.88 18.19
CA TYR A 252 5.88 -23.92 17.47
C TYR A 252 5.46 -22.51 17.13
N ARG A 253 5.01 -22.29 15.90
CA ARG A 253 4.46 -21.03 15.44
C ARG A 253 3.16 -21.25 14.68
N GLN A 254 2.16 -20.47 15.00
CA GLN A 254 0.90 -20.40 14.27
C GLN A 254 0.70 -18.99 13.75
N TYR A 255 0.50 -18.87 12.46
CA TYR A 255 0.03 -17.64 11.81
C TYR A 255 -1.49 -17.70 11.70
N GLN A 256 -2.14 -16.59 12.03
CA GLN A 256 -3.52 -16.31 11.73
C GLN A 256 -3.52 -15.14 10.75
N LEU A 257 -3.73 -15.42 9.46
CA LEU A 257 -3.78 -14.42 8.40
C LEU A 257 -5.23 -13.93 8.29
N ASP A 258 -5.45 -12.64 8.49
CA ASP A 258 -6.77 -12.03 8.56
C ASP A 258 -6.81 -10.68 7.84
N SER A 259 -7.26 -10.70 6.59
CA SER A 259 -7.38 -9.52 5.73
C SER A 259 -8.81 -9.30 5.20
N HIS A 260 -9.78 -10.08 5.69
CA HIS A 260 -11.16 -10.07 5.19
C HIS A 260 -11.25 -10.27 3.66
N GLY A 261 -10.35 -11.09 3.09
CA GLY A 261 -10.27 -11.36 1.66
C GLY A 261 -9.67 -10.24 0.83
N ARG A 262 -8.94 -9.29 1.45
CA ARG A 262 -8.35 -8.15 0.74
C ARG A 262 -6.90 -8.39 0.31
N ILE A 263 -6.19 -9.23 1.05
CA ILE A 263 -4.79 -9.60 0.76
C ILE A 263 -4.71 -11.10 0.51
N TYR A 264 -5.32 -11.88 1.39
CA TYR A 264 -5.36 -13.33 1.34
C TYR A 264 -6.73 -13.83 0.87
N THR A 265 -6.84 -15.14 0.60
CA THR A 265 -8.12 -15.79 0.23
C THR A 265 -8.97 -16.14 1.47
N ASP A 266 -9.04 -15.20 2.42
CA ASP A 266 -9.61 -15.34 3.76
C ASP A 266 -10.99 -14.67 3.92
N ALA A 267 -11.72 -14.48 2.82
CA ALA A 267 -13.07 -13.87 2.83
C ALA A 267 -14.08 -14.62 3.70
N SER A 268 -13.88 -15.93 3.90
CA SER A 268 -14.74 -16.78 4.74
C SER A 268 -14.23 -16.91 6.19
N GLY A 269 -13.16 -16.24 6.56
CA GLY A 269 -12.53 -16.26 7.86
C GLY A 269 -11.02 -16.47 7.77
N PRO A 270 -10.29 -16.25 8.88
CA PRO A 270 -8.84 -16.29 8.90
C PRO A 270 -8.24 -17.60 8.41
N ILE A 271 -7.08 -17.52 7.75
CA ILE A 271 -6.28 -18.67 7.34
C ILE A 271 -5.26 -18.97 8.43
N TYR A 272 -5.14 -20.23 8.80
CA TYR A 272 -4.16 -20.69 9.79
C TYR A 272 -3.04 -21.48 9.11
N TYR A 273 -1.80 -21.12 9.46
CA TYR A 273 -0.61 -21.83 9.03
C TYR A 273 0.28 -22.15 10.23
N ASN A 274 0.84 -23.36 10.30
CA ASN A 274 1.62 -23.83 11.44
C ASN A 274 3.04 -24.19 11.01
N GLU A 275 4.01 -23.83 11.84
CA GLU A 275 5.42 -24.19 11.69
C GLU A 275 5.93 -24.87 12.98
N TYR A 276 6.81 -25.85 12.81
CA TYR A 276 7.45 -26.58 13.90
C TYR A 276 8.96 -26.59 13.69
N GLY A 277 9.70 -26.41 14.75
CA GLY A 277 11.16 -26.47 14.73
C GLY A 277 11.70 -27.32 15.89
N VAL A 278 12.76 -28.08 15.64
CA VAL A 278 13.58 -28.75 16.66
C VAL A 278 15.04 -28.47 16.38
N TYR A 279 15.82 -28.30 17.39
CA TYR A 279 17.26 -27.99 17.30
C TYR A 279 18.03 -28.49 18.51
#